data_54a3921c16c83aa726b6485b3ae1acba
#
_entry.id   54a3921c16c83aa726b6485b3ae1acba
#
_cell.length_a   1.000
_cell.length_b   1.000
_cell.length_c   1.000
_cell.angle_alpha   90.00
_cell.angle_beta   90.00
_cell.angle_gamma   90.00
#
_symmetry.space_group_name_H-M   'P 1'
#
loop_
_entity.id
_entity.type
_entity.pdbx_description
1 polymer ?
#
loop_
_entity_poly.entity_id
_entity_poly.type
_entity_poly.pdbx_seq_one_letter_code
_entity_poly.pdbx_strand_id
1 'polypeptide(L)'
;IIVLLLALITPWINIFVRRPKVECDEWHDNEEEDDGDNNEKETESKENLPPISIVITPHENARELDENLPLLLNQDYPSEFKVIVVAWKSDSDDEDVIKRYSKDPHLYTTYIPDSSRYMSRKKLAITIGVKAAKTEWIVMTDITSRPDTNQWLRTIAGKCTEGNNLVIGYTRYEAETPEYRRFERLVEDFYLMRETSKGKTYRCDSKCLAFRKSEFNKREGFRGNLKYLRGEYDFMANKYAQPMSVALANN
;
A
#
# COMPACT_ATOMS: atom_id res chain seq x y z
N ILE A 1 -22.73 -21.25 -36.50
CA ILE A 1 -23.04 -21.99 -35.27
C ILE A 1 -21.80 -22.06 -34.36
N ILE A 2 -20.62 -22.52 -34.83
CA ILE A 2 -19.39 -22.64 -34.05
C ILE A 2 -18.95 -21.29 -33.47
N VAL A 3 -18.99 -20.21 -34.26
CA VAL A 3 -18.61 -18.86 -33.80
C VAL A 3 -19.56 -18.33 -32.72
N LEU A 4 -20.85 -18.62 -32.83
CA LEU A 4 -21.85 -18.29 -31.80
C LEU A 4 -21.63 -19.07 -30.48
N LEU A 5 -21.29 -20.35 -30.59
CA LEU A 5 -20.94 -21.17 -29.43
C LEU A 5 -19.65 -20.68 -28.76
N LEU A 6 -18.64 -20.32 -29.53
CA LEU A 6 -17.39 -19.71 -29.01
C LEU A 6 -17.69 -18.38 -28.33
N ALA A 7 -18.55 -17.53 -28.91
CA ALA A 7 -18.92 -16.25 -28.30
C ALA A 7 -19.66 -16.42 -26.97
N LEU A 8 -20.53 -17.47 -26.84
CA LEU A 8 -21.22 -17.80 -25.59
C LEU A 8 -20.26 -18.36 -24.51
N ILE A 9 -19.21 -19.08 -24.91
CA ILE A 9 -18.24 -19.69 -24.01
C ILE A 9 -17.14 -18.70 -23.62
N THR A 10 -16.85 -17.69 -24.49
CA THR A 10 -15.81 -16.69 -24.25
C THR A 10 -15.91 -15.99 -22.88
N PRO A 11 -17.08 -15.56 -22.38
CA PRO A 11 -17.19 -14.97 -21.05
C PRO A 11 -16.75 -15.89 -19.90
N TRP A 12 -16.89 -17.21 -20.09
CA TRP A 12 -16.52 -18.20 -19.08
C TRP A 12 -15.03 -18.57 -19.11
N ILE A 13 -14.40 -18.45 -20.28
CA ILE A 13 -13.00 -18.77 -20.50
C ILE A 13 -12.16 -17.50 -20.41
N ASN A 14 -12.72 -16.34 -20.74
CA ASN A 14 -12.01 -15.08 -20.76
C ASN A 14 -11.64 -14.66 -19.33
N ILE A 15 -10.35 -14.59 -19.10
CA ILE A 15 -9.71 -14.20 -17.85
C ILE A 15 -10.18 -12.82 -17.38
N PHE A 16 -10.55 -11.91 -18.31
CA PHE A 16 -10.97 -10.54 -18.05
C PHE A 16 -12.45 -10.41 -17.66
N VAL A 17 -13.26 -11.44 -17.88
CA VAL A 17 -14.70 -11.43 -17.53
C VAL A 17 -14.96 -12.13 -16.19
N ARG A 18 -14.11 -13.01 -15.77
CA ARG A 18 -14.18 -13.62 -14.44
C ARG A 18 -13.67 -12.64 -13.40
N ARG A 19 -14.57 -11.96 -12.74
CA ARG A 19 -14.21 -11.12 -11.57
C ARG A 19 -13.51 -11.99 -10.54
N PRO A 20 -12.34 -11.57 -10.01
CA PRO A 20 -11.76 -12.21 -8.85
C PRO A 20 -12.80 -12.14 -7.71
N LYS A 21 -12.91 -13.19 -6.90
CA LYS A 21 -13.63 -13.10 -5.64
C LYS A 21 -12.76 -12.26 -4.68
N VAL A 22 -12.85 -10.97 -4.82
CA VAL A 22 -12.36 -10.01 -3.84
C VAL A 22 -13.59 -9.68 -3.00
N GLU A 23 -13.53 -9.90 -1.72
CA GLU A 23 -14.52 -9.36 -0.79
C GLU A 23 -14.36 -7.84 -0.85
N CYS A 24 -15.21 -7.23 -1.67
CA CYS A 24 -15.39 -5.78 -1.60
C CYS A 24 -16.20 -5.53 -0.34
N ASP A 25 -15.63 -4.83 0.62
CA ASP A 25 -16.42 -4.24 1.68
C ASP A 25 -17.35 -3.23 0.96
N GLU A 26 -18.65 -3.54 0.88
CA GLU A 26 -19.64 -2.60 0.36
C GLU A 26 -19.66 -1.41 1.33
N TRP A 27 -19.10 -0.29 0.90
CA TRP A 27 -19.36 0.98 1.53
C TRP A 27 -20.83 1.30 1.25
N HIS A 28 -21.66 1.22 2.27
CA HIS A 28 -22.97 1.84 2.23
C HIS A 28 -22.74 3.35 2.22
N ASP A 29 -22.85 3.97 1.05
CA ASP A 29 -23.19 5.38 0.98
C ASP A 29 -24.59 5.49 1.60
N ASN A 30 -24.63 5.86 2.87
CA ASN A 30 -25.86 6.28 3.50
C ASN A 30 -26.26 7.62 2.87
N GLU A 31 -26.98 7.57 1.76
CA GLU A 31 -27.86 8.67 1.38
C GLU A 31 -28.89 8.77 2.51
N GLU A 32 -28.78 9.85 3.29
CA GLU A 32 -29.72 10.21 4.32
C GLU A 32 -31.09 10.44 3.70
N GLU A 33 -31.95 9.42 3.69
CA GLU A 33 -33.40 9.64 3.67
C GLU A 33 -33.80 9.90 5.13
N ASP A 34 -34.07 11.17 5.39
CA ASP A 34 -34.68 11.69 6.61
C ASP A 34 -36.10 11.13 6.77
N ASP A 35 -36.25 10.09 7.60
CA ASP A 35 -37.56 9.74 8.18
C ASP A 35 -37.40 9.35 9.66
N GLY A 36 -38.05 10.17 10.43
CA GLY A 36 -38.07 10.37 11.84
C GLY A 36 -38.06 9.15 12.78
N ASP A 37 -37.42 9.42 13.92
CA ASP A 37 -37.71 8.91 15.24
C ASP A 37 -37.43 7.43 15.53
N ASN A 38 -36.18 7.12 15.94
CA ASN A 38 -35.95 6.13 16.97
C ASN A 38 -34.57 6.34 17.61
N ASN A 39 -34.60 6.67 18.91
CA ASN A 39 -33.48 6.65 19.83
C ASN A 39 -32.89 5.22 19.92
N GLU A 40 -31.98 4.85 19.07
CA GLU A 40 -31.05 3.75 19.29
C GLU A 40 -29.65 4.32 19.37
N LYS A 41 -29.04 4.14 20.54
CA LYS A 41 -27.65 4.46 20.82
C LYS A 41 -26.78 3.84 19.77
N GLU A 42 -26.22 4.66 18.87
CA GLU A 42 -25.04 4.31 18.09
C GLU A 42 -23.92 4.01 19.09
N THR A 43 -23.76 2.76 19.41
CA THR A 43 -22.52 2.23 19.95
C THR A 43 -21.54 2.29 18.80
N GLU A 44 -20.76 3.37 18.71
CA GLU A 44 -19.51 3.37 17.95
C GLU A 44 -18.71 2.15 18.41
N SER A 45 -18.80 1.08 17.67
CA SER A 45 -17.85 -0.03 17.78
C SER A 45 -16.51 0.56 17.38
N LYS A 46 -15.68 0.94 18.36
CA LYS A 46 -14.29 1.33 18.10
C LYS A 46 -13.66 0.18 17.34
N GLU A 47 -13.50 0.34 16.04
CA GLU A 47 -12.76 -0.60 15.22
C GLU A 47 -11.38 -0.74 15.87
N ASN A 48 -11.10 -1.93 16.36
CA ASN A 48 -9.82 -2.22 17.00
C ASN A 48 -8.75 -2.46 15.92
N LEU A 49 -8.41 -1.38 15.20
CA LEU A 49 -7.39 -1.42 14.16
C LEU A 49 -5.98 -1.38 14.77
N PRO A 50 -5.02 -2.10 14.21
CA PRO A 50 -3.66 -2.16 14.76
C PRO A 50 -2.90 -0.85 14.56
N PRO A 51 -1.97 -0.49 15.45
CA PRO A 51 -1.06 0.63 15.19
C PRO A 51 -0.17 0.36 13.97
N ILE A 52 0.06 1.40 13.14
CA ILE A 52 0.74 1.29 11.85
C ILE A 52 1.86 2.31 11.70
N SER A 53 2.96 1.91 11.05
CA SER A 53 3.98 2.82 10.55
C SER A 53 3.98 2.84 9.02
N ILE A 54 3.82 4.02 8.42
CA ILE A 54 3.95 4.23 6.98
C ILE A 54 5.41 4.56 6.69
N VAL A 55 6.06 3.84 5.80
CA VAL A 55 7.46 4.07 5.40
C VAL A 55 7.51 4.58 3.98
N ILE A 56 8.07 5.77 3.81
CA ILE A 56 8.34 6.38 2.50
C ILE A 56 9.82 6.71 2.37
N THR A 57 10.33 6.61 1.15
CA THR A 57 11.75 6.78 0.85
C THR A 57 11.93 7.73 -0.33
N PRO A 58 11.67 9.05 -0.15
CA PRO A 58 11.81 10.03 -1.20
C PRO A 58 13.27 10.16 -1.65
N HIS A 59 13.47 10.52 -2.90
CA HIS A 59 14.77 10.85 -3.47
C HIS A 59 14.56 11.67 -4.75
N GLU A 60 15.00 12.92 -4.71
CA GLU A 60 14.77 13.89 -5.79
C GLU A 60 13.27 14.04 -6.12
N ASN A 61 12.44 14.01 -5.09
CA ASN A 61 10.98 14.07 -5.20
C ASN A 61 10.35 15.20 -4.39
N ALA A 62 11.05 16.34 -4.24
CA ALA A 62 10.61 17.45 -3.39
C ALA A 62 9.18 17.94 -3.73
N ARG A 63 8.81 17.96 -5.01
CA ARG A 63 7.48 18.35 -5.44
C ARG A 63 6.41 17.36 -4.99
N GLU A 64 6.58 16.07 -5.30
CA GLU A 64 5.64 15.03 -4.92
C GLU A 64 5.58 14.88 -3.40
N LEU A 65 6.70 15.12 -2.72
CA LEU A 65 6.77 15.13 -1.26
C LEU A 65 5.95 16.28 -0.66
N ASP A 66 6.04 17.48 -1.21
CA ASP A 66 5.26 18.63 -0.75
C ASP A 66 3.75 18.46 -1.00
N GLU A 67 3.38 17.86 -2.12
CA GLU A 67 1.98 17.60 -2.49
C GLU A 67 1.37 16.43 -1.68
N ASN A 68 2.11 15.34 -1.46
CA ASN A 68 1.55 14.08 -0.96
C ASN A 68 1.83 13.79 0.52
N LEU A 69 2.89 14.35 1.11
CA LEU A 69 3.19 14.14 2.54
C LEU A 69 2.04 14.61 3.45
N PRO A 70 1.40 15.78 3.23
CA PRO A 70 0.24 16.19 4.02
C PRO A 70 -0.92 15.21 3.97
N LEU A 71 -1.15 14.56 2.83
CA LEU A 71 -2.22 13.58 2.69
C LEU A 71 -1.96 12.32 3.52
N LEU A 72 -0.69 11.91 3.65
CA LEU A 72 -0.29 10.80 4.51
C LEU A 72 -0.34 11.16 6.00
N LEU A 73 -0.06 12.42 6.36
CA LEU A 73 -0.10 12.90 7.74
C LEU A 73 -1.53 13.11 8.26
N ASN A 74 -2.47 13.46 7.37
CA ASN A 74 -3.85 13.79 7.70
C ASN A 74 -4.83 12.60 7.51
N GLN A 75 -4.36 11.37 7.75
CA GLN A 75 -5.24 10.21 7.70
C GLN A 75 -6.18 10.16 8.91
N ASP A 76 -7.46 9.87 8.65
CA ASP A 76 -8.44 9.59 9.68
C ASP A 76 -8.29 8.14 10.16
N TYR A 77 -7.51 7.98 11.22
CA TYR A 77 -7.15 6.66 11.72
C TYR A 77 -7.35 6.56 13.23
N PRO A 78 -8.16 5.60 13.73
CA PRO A 78 -8.55 5.55 15.13
C PRO A 78 -7.45 5.07 16.09
N SER A 79 -6.39 4.46 15.54
CA SER A 79 -5.24 3.97 16.32
C SER A 79 -4.00 4.83 16.10
N GLU A 80 -2.91 4.53 16.82
CA GLU A 80 -1.65 5.24 16.64
C GLU A 80 -1.04 4.93 15.25
N PHE A 81 -0.64 5.99 14.53
CA PHE A 81 0.17 5.83 13.33
C PHE A 81 1.33 6.82 13.25
N LYS A 82 2.35 6.47 12.48
CA LYS A 82 3.50 7.33 12.17
C LYS A 82 3.88 7.24 10.71
N VAL A 83 4.21 8.36 10.12
CA VAL A 83 4.82 8.46 8.80
C VAL A 83 6.33 8.58 8.97
N ILE A 84 7.06 7.57 8.56
CA ILE A 84 8.52 7.47 8.66
C ILE A 84 9.11 7.84 7.31
N VAL A 85 9.69 9.01 7.22
CA VAL A 85 10.39 9.50 6.04
C VAL A 85 11.87 9.15 6.16
N VAL A 86 12.38 8.35 5.23
CA VAL A 86 13.80 8.02 5.15
C VAL A 86 14.41 8.81 3.99
N ALA A 87 14.93 9.99 4.29
CA ALA A 87 15.48 10.90 3.31
C ALA A 87 16.97 10.64 3.04
N TRP A 88 17.46 11.22 1.95
CA TRP A 88 18.88 11.21 1.62
C TRP A 88 19.49 12.50 2.12
N LYS A 89 20.60 12.39 2.87
CA LYS A 89 21.25 13.56 3.43
C LYS A 89 21.81 14.52 2.39
N SER A 90 22.09 14.02 1.19
CA SER A 90 22.56 14.81 0.05
C SER A 90 21.44 15.55 -0.70
N ASP A 91 20.17 15.28 -0.39
CA ASP A 91 18.99 15.86 -1.06
C ASP A 91 18.44 17.01 -0.23
N SER A 92 18.93 18.23 -0.54
CA SER A 92 18.55 19.46 0.19
C SER A 92 17.10 19.86 -0.04
N ASP A 93 16.57 19.60 -1.23
CA ASP A 93 15.24 20.04 -1.62
C ASP A 93 14.17 19.20 -0.89
N ASP A 94 14.36 17.88 -0.84
CA ASP A 94 13.52 16.99 -0.02
C ASP A 94 13.62 17.35 1.46
N GLU A 95 14.83 17.69 1.96
CA GLU A 95 15.05 18.08 3.35
C GLU A 95 14.29 19.34 3.72
N ASP A 96 14.26 20.34 2.84
CA ASP A 96 13.55 21.61 3.08
C ASP A 96 12.03 21.43 3.11
N VAL A 97 11.49 20.52 2.32
CA VAL A 97 10.09 20.13 2.42
C VAL A 97 9.81 19.45 3.77
N ILE A 98 10.61 18.47 4.16
CA ILE A 98 10.42 17.73 5.42
C ILE A 98 10.47 18.66 6.63
N LYS A 99 11.37 19.66 6.64
CA LYS A 99 11.48 20.64 7.73
C LYS A 99 10.19 21.43 7.97
N ARG A 100 9.40 21.70 6.92
CA ARG A 100 8.10 22.40 7.06
C ARG A 100 7.12 21.60 7.94
N TYR A 101 7.16 20.28 7.87
CA TYR A 101 6.28 19.39 8.62
C TYR A 101 6.92 18.83 9.91
N SER A 102 8.11 19.28 10.29
CA SER A 102 8.89 18.73 11.43
C SER A 102 8.19 18.80 12.79
N LYS A 103 7.16 19.65 12.92
CA LYS A 103 6.36 19.78 14.15
C LYS A 103 5.15 18.81 14.19
N ASP A 104 4.87 18.13 13.09
CA ASP A 104 3.73 17.22 13.02
C ASP A 104 3.99 16.00 13.92
N PRO A 105 3.05 15.67 14.83
CA PRO A 105 3.21 14.56 15.77
C PRO A 105 3.26 13.21 15.06
N HIS A 106 2.72 13.08 13.85
CA HIS A 106 2.73 11.85 13.06
C HIS A 106 4.01 11.68 12.25
N LEU A 107 4.82 12.71 12.07
CA LEU A 107 6.07 12.64 11.30
C LEU A 107 7.24 12.13 12.13
N TYR A 108 8.00 11.19 11.58
CA TYR A 108 9.32 10.82 12.04
C TYR A 108 10.29 10.79 10.85
N THR A 109 11.41 11.49 10.96
CA THR A 109 12.40 11.58 9.89
C THR A 109 13.71 10.93 10.29
N THR A 110 14.28 10.19 9.36
CA THR A 110 15.64 9.63 9.48
C THR A 110 16.37 9.72 8.14
N TYR A 111 17.68 9.54 8.13
CA TYR A 111 18.50 9.78 6.96
C TYR A 111 19.38 8.58 6.61
N ILE A 112 19.62 8.40 5.32
CA ILE A 112 20.61 7.45 4.82
C ILE A 112 22.00 8.10 4.96
N PRO A 113 22.97 7.41 5.59
CA PRO A 113 24.35 7.90 5.64
C PRO A 113 24.98 8.00 4.24
N ASP A 114 25.67 9.11 3.95
CA ASP A 114 26.35 9.30 2.66
C ASP A 114 27.44 8.27 2.39
N SER A 115 28.03 7.72 3.43
CA SER A 115 29.08 6.69 3.36
C SER A 115 28.55 5.28 3.03
N SER A 116 27.24 5.11 2.85
CA SER A 116 26.67 3.79 2.62
C SER A 116 27.07 3.24 1.25
N ARG A 117 27.74 2.09 1.23
CA ARG A 117 28.21 1.39 0.02
C ARG A 117 27.20 0.34 -0.47
N TYR A 118 25.92 0.51 -0.16
CA TYR A 118 24.89 -0.42 -0.61
C TYR A 118 24.58 -0.21 -2.10
N MET A 119 24.48 -1.31 -2.83
CA MET A 119 24.15 -1.28 -4.27
C MET A 119 22.75 -0.68 -4.51
N SER A 120 21.77 -1.03 -3.68
CA SER A 120 20.42 -0.43 -3.72
C SER A 120 20.18 0.42 -2.49
N ARG A 121 20.32 1.74 -2.64
CA ARG A 121 20.03 2.69 -1.56
C ARG A 121 18.56 2.67 -1.14
N LYS A 122 17.62 2.40 -2.08
CA LYS A 122 16.20 2.27 -1.77
C LYS A 122 15.94 1.11 -0.80
N LYS A 123 16.55 -0.05 -1.00
CA LYS A 123 16.44 -1.19 -0.06
C LYS A 123 17.05 -0.89 1.31
N LEU A 124 18.15 -0.13 1.33
CA LEU A 124 18.72 0.35 2.58
C LEU A 124 17.76 1.31 3.29
N ALA A 125 17.18 2.28 2.56
CA ALA A 125 16.21 3.23 3.10
C ALA A 125 15.02 2.51 3.71
N ILE A 126 14.41 1.56 2.98
CA ILE A 126 13.32 0.74 3.48
C ILE A 126 13.74 -0.01 4.75
N THR A 127 14.93 -0.62 4.76
CA THR A 127 15.43 -1.35 5.94
C THR A 127 15.60 -0.43 7.15
N ILE A 128 16.09 0.80 6.95
CA ILE A 128 16.20 1.81 8.01
C ILE A 128 14.81 2.20 8.51
N GLY A 129 13.86 2.47 7.62
CA GLY A 129 12.49 2.79 7.97
C GLY A 129 11.81 1.69 8.78
N VAL A 130 11.95 0.43 8.35
CA VAL A 130 11.45 -0.74 9.09
C VAL A 130 12.07 -0.85 10.48
N LYS A 131 13.37 -0.59 10.63
CA LYS A 131 14.03 -0.59 11.94
C LYS A 131 13.55 0.54 12.84
N ALA A 132 13.30 1.72 12.28
CA ALA A 132 12.80 2.89 13.00
C ALA A 132 11.34 2.72 13.45
N ALA A 133 10.53 1.97 12.72
CA ALA A 133 9.15 1.69 13.07
C ALA A 133 9.04 1.02 14.45
N LYS A 134 8.06 1.44 15.25
CA LYS A 134 7.75 0.84 16.57
C LYS A 134 6.59 -0.14 16.51
N THR A 135 5.81 -0.11 15.44
CA THR A 135 4.61 -0.91 15.24
C THR A 135 4.93 -2.24 14.57
N GLU A 136 4.06 -3.22 14.74
CA GLU A 136 4.17 -4.52 14.07
C GLU A 136 3.81 -4.42 12.58
N TRP A 137 2.78 -3.64 12.24
CA TRP A 137 2.39 -3.45 10.86
C TRP A 137 3.09 -2.24 10.25
N ILE A 138 3.66 -2.46 9.07
CA ILE A 138 4.37 -1.45 8.29
C ILE A 138 3.73 -1.37 6.91
N VAL A 139 3.30 -0.18 6.53
CA VAL A 139 2.86 0.13 5.17
C VAL A 139 4.01 0.78 4.42
N MET A 140 4.50 0.13 3.38
CA MET A 140 5.50 0.67 2.48
C MET A 140 4.79 1.23 1.24
N THR A 141 4.97 2.52 0.98
CA THR A 141 4.42 3.18 -0.20
C THR A 141 5.47 4.08 -0.86
N ASP A 142 5.20 4.52 -2.06
CA ASP A 142 6.06 5.46 -2.80
C ASP A 142 5.44 6.85 -2.74
N ILE A 143 6.27 7.87 -2.54
CA ILE A 143 5.78 9.25 -2.43
C ILE A 143 5.14 9.78 -3.72
N THR A 144 5.40 9.14 -4.85
CA THR A 144 4.73 9.44 -6.13
C THR A 144 3.30 8.91 -6.20
N SER A 145 2.90 8.10 -5.22
CA SER A 145 1.53 7.60 -5.08
C SER A 145 0.84 8.32 -3.94
N ARG A 146 -0.35 8.84 -4.19
CA ARG A 146 -1.11 9.57 -3.18
C ARG A 146 -2.33 8.76 -2.71
N PRO A 147 -2.72 8.85 -1.44
CA PRO A 147 -4.00 8.36 -0.97
C PRO A 147 -5.15 9.06 -1.70
N ASP A 148 -6.17 8.33 -2.13
CA ASP A 148 -7.38 8.91 -2.73
C ASP A 148 -8.22 9.65 -1.69
N THR A 149 -8.25 9.12 -0.47
CA THR A 149 -9.06 9.64 0.64
C THR A 149 -8.28 9.64 1.95
N ASN A 150 -8.78 10.33 2.95
CA ASN A 150 -8.27 10.26 4.32
C ASN A 150 -8.55 8.92 5.01
N GLN A 151 -9.35 8.03 4.41
CA GLN A 151 -9.66 6.69 4.90
C GLN A 151 -8.72 5.60 4.34
N TRP A 152 -7.77 5.96 3.48
CA TRP A 152 -6.86 5.02 2.84
C TRP A 152 -6.12 4.11 3.84
N LEU A 153 -5.62 4.68 4.94
CA LEU A 153 -4.91 3.90 5.96
C LEU A 153 -5.85 2.93 6.66
N ARG A 154 -7.09 3.34 6.92
CA ARG A 154 -8.13 2.51 7.54
C ARG A 154 -8.49 1.31 6.66
N THR A 155 -8.63 1.52 5.35
CA THR A 155 -8.89 0.45 4.37
C THR A 155 -7.78 -0.62 4.39
N ILE A 156 -6.52 -0.21 4.41
CA ILE A 156 -5.39 -1.13 4.50
C ILE A 156 -5.38 -1.85 5.85
N ALA A 157 -5.59 -1.10 6.93
CA ALA A 157 -5.57 -1.61 8.29
C ALA A 157 -6.64 -2.66 8.57
N GLY A 158 -7.83 -2.53 7.97
CA GLY A 158 -8.89 -3.53 8.07
C GLY A 158 -8.48 -4.92 7.56
N LYS A 159 -7.51 -4.98 6.66
CA LYS A 159 -6.92 -6.24 6.18
C LYS A 159 -5.68 -6.69 6.98
N CYS A 160 -5.19 -5.86 7.91
CA CYS A 160 -4.04 -6.15 8.76
C CYS A 160 -4.41 -7.03 9.97
N THR A 161 -4.98 -8.19 9.72
CA THR A 161 -5.46 -9.14 10.74
C THR A 161 -4.37 -10.14 11.17
N GLU A 162 -4.63 -10.91 12.23
CA GLU A 162 -3.67 -11.94 12.71
C GLU A 162 -3.38 -13.03 11.67
N GLY A 163 -4.34 -13.35 10.82
CA GLY A 163 -4.21 -14.36 9.77
C GLY A 163 -3.36 -13.93 8.57
N ASN A 164 -3.08 -12.62 8.43
CA ASN A 164 -2.37 -12.07 7.29
C ASN A 164 -0.95 -11.67 7.66
N ASN A 165 0.01 -11.95 6.78
CA ASN A 165 1.40 -11.48 6.88
C ASN A 165 1.72 -10.37 5.89
N LEU A 166 0.90 -10.25 4.86
CA LEU A 166 1.08 -9.32 3.75
C LEU A 166 -0.30 -8.78 3.32
N VAL A 167 -0.39 -7.49 3.06
CA VAL A 167 -1.54 -6.85 2.45
C VAL A 167 -1.04 -6.07 1.23
N ILE A 168 -1.65 -6.29 0.08
CA ILE A 168 -1.32 -5.59 -1.16
C ILE A 168 -2.43 -4.59 -1.43
N GLY A 169 -2.09 -3.31 -1.43
CA GLY A 169 -2.97 -2.24 -1.90
C GLY A 169 -2.81 -2.04 -3.40
N TYR A 170 -3.87 -1.69 -4.09
CA TYR A 170 -3.83 -1.40 -5.53
C TYR A 170 -3.82 0.10 -5.77
N THR A 171 -3.08 0.52 -6.81
CA THR A 171 -3.00 1.92 -7.23
C THR A 171 -3.49 2.03 -8.66
N ARG A 172 -4.23 3.08 -8.95
CA ARG A 172 -4.68 3.43 -10.29
C ARG A 172 -3.95 4.66 -10.80
N TYR A 173 -3.90 4.81 -12.10
CA TYR A 173 -3.43 6.05 -12.70
C TYR A 173 -4.50 7.14 -12.58
N GLU A 174 -4.05 8.40 -12.51
CA GLU A 174 -4.92 9.57 -12.55
C GLU A 174 -5.75 9.63 -13.83
N ALA A 175 -6.88 10.35 -13.77
CA ALA A 175 -7.85 10.43 -14.86
C ALA A 175 -7.25 11.03 -16.15
N GLU A 176 -6.26 11.91 -16.01
CA GLU A 176 -5.54 12.56 -17.11
C GLU A 176 -4.57 11.66 -17.85
N THR A 177 -4.25 10.48 -17.27
CA THR A 177 -3.40 9.50 -17.93
C THR A 177 -4.11 8.92 -19.16
N PRO A 178 -3.43 8.74 -20.31
CA PRO A 178 -4.01 8.18 -21.50
C PRO A 178 -4.75 6.86 -21.24
N GLU A 179 -5.95 6.71 -21.82
CA GLU A 179 -6.85 5.59 -21.57
C GLU A 179 -6.19 4.23 -21.79
N TYR A 180 -5.34 4.09 -22.81
CA TYR A 180 -4.66 2.82 -23.08
C TYR A 180 -3.75 2.41 -21.94
N ARG A 181 -3.04 3.35 -21.27
CA ARG A 181 -2.18 3.05 -20.10
C ARG A 181 -3.02 2.69 -18.88
N ARG A 182 -4.14 3.39 -18.70
CA ARG A 182 -5.09 3.06 -17.62
C ARG A 182 -5.67 1.67 -17.81
N PHE A 183 -5.98 1.30 -19.07
CA PHE A 183 -6.46 -0.04 -19.41
C PHE A 183 -5.39 -1.11 -19.19
N GLU A 184 -4.15 -0.90 -19.66
CA GLU A 184 -3.03 -1.81 -19.41
C GLU A 184 -2.83 -2.06 -17.92
N ARG A 185 -2.86 -0.99 -17.11
CA ARG A 185 -2.75 -1.07 -15.66
C ARG A 185 -3.87 -1.89 -15.04
N LEU A 186 -5.10 -1.62 -15.44
CA LEU A 186 -6.28 -2.33 -14.97
C LEU A 186 -6.20 -3.84 -15.26
N VAL A 187 -5.77 -4.19 -16.48
CA VAL A 187 -5.60 -5.59 -16.90
C VAL A 187 -4.53 -6.29 -16.07
N GLU A 188 -3.41 -5.63 -15.83
CA GLU A 188 -2.31 -6.17 -15.03
C GLU A 188 -2.73 -6.38 -13.57
N ASP A 189 -3.34 -5.38 -12.95
CA ASP A 189 -3.84 -5.47 -11.58
C ASP A 189 -4.88 -6.59 -11.43
N PHE A 190 -5.82 -6.68 -12.38
CA PHE A 190 -6.83 -7.73 -12.37
C PHE A 190 -6.21 -9.14 -12.45
N TYR A 191 -5.19 -9.30 -13.27
CA TYR A 191 -4.45 -10.55 -13.37
C TYR A 191 -3.73 -10.89 -12.05
N LEU A 192 -3.03 -9.92 -11.46
CA LEU A 192 -2.29 -10.11 -10.20
C LEU A 192 -3.24 -10.40 -9.03
N MET A 193 -4.37 -9.70 -8.94
CA MET A 193 -5.43 -9.98 -7.96
C MET A 193 -5.93 -11.41 -8.06
N ARG A 194 -6.22 -11.86 -9.28
CA ARG A 194 -6.69 -13.21 -9.52
C ARG A 194 -5.67 -14.29 -9.14
N GLU A 195 -4.39 -14.09 -9.44
CA GLU A 195 -3.36 -15.05 -9.05
C GLU A 195 -3.15 -15.03 -7.54
N THR A 196 -3.18 -13.86 -6.90
CA THR A 196 -3.12 -13.74 -5.44
C THR A 196 -4.30 -14.44 -4.77
N SER A 197 -5.53 -14.29 -5.28
CA SER A 197 -6.71 -14.99 -4.74
C SER A 197 -6.64 -16.52 -4.85
N LYS A 198 -5.76 -17.03 -5.72
CA LYS A 198 -5.44 -18.46 -5.83
C LYS A 198 -4.25 -18.89 -4.97
N GLY A 199 -3.74 -18.00 -4.12
CA GLY A 199 -2.55 -18.25 -3.29
C GLY A 199 -1.23 -18.16 -4.04
N LYS A 200 -1.20 -17.52 -5.21
CA LYS A 200 0.00 -17.37 -6.06
C LYS A 200 0.45 -15.92 -6.12
N THR A 201 0.86 -15.36 -5.01
CA THR A 201 1.39 -14.00 -4.95
C THR A 201 2.87 -14.02 -5.30
N TYR A 202 3.26 -13.39 -6.38
CA TYR A 202 4.65 -13.34 -6.84
C TYR A 202 5.13 -11.95 -7.24
N ARG A 203 4.21 -10.99 -7.37
CA ARG A 203 4.51 -9.61 -7.78
C ARG A 203 3.58 -8.63 -7.08
N CYS A 204 4.10 -7.44 -6.82
CA CYS A 204 3.35 -6.32 -6.30
C CYS A 204 3.74 -5.06 -7.06
N ASP A 205 2.93 -4.67 -8.04
CA ASP A 205 3.21 -3.49 -8.88
C ASP A 205 2.56 -2.21 -8.35
N SER A 206 1.75 -2.32 -7.31
CA SER A 206 0.93 -1.24 -6.77
C SER A 206 1.68 -0.21 -5.93
N LYS A 207 2.98 -0.40 -5.70
CA LYS A 207 3.76 0.48 -4.79
C LYS A 207 3.11 0.73 -3.42
N CYS A 208 2.20 -0.13 -3.02
CA CYS A 208 1.53 -0.11 -1.72
C CYS A 208 1.51 -1.52 -1.14
N LEU A 209 2.25 -1.72 -0.07
CA LEU A 209 2.45 -3.03 0.53
C LEU A 209 2.50 -2.91 2.05
N ALA A 210 1.56 -3.54 2.76
CA ALA A 210 1.66 -3.67 4.20
C ALA A 210 2.17 -5.06 4.59
N PHE A 211 3.03 -5.12 5.59
CA PHE A 211 3.64 -6.37 6.05
C PHE A 211 4.01 -6.31 7.54
N ARG A 212 4.20 -7.47 8.14
CA ARG A 212 4.62 -7.58 9.54
C ARG A 212 6.12 -7.35 9.69
N LYS A 213 6.50 -6.47 10.63
CA LYS A 213 7.90 -6.20 10.98
C LYS A 213 8.61 -7.46 11.48
N SER A 214 7.93 -8.28 12.28
CA SER A 214 8.45 -9.55 12.77
C SER A 214 8.84 -10.50 11.64
N GLU A 215 7.98 -10.65 10.62
CA GLU A 215 8.27 -11.48 9.44
C GLU A 215 9.42 -10.89 8.60
N PHE A 216 9.51 -9.55 8.47
CA PHE A 216 10.63 -8.90 7.79
C PHE A 216 11.97 -9.24 8.48
N ASN A 217 12.01 -9.15 9.79
CA ASN A 217 13.21 -9.46 10.57
C ASN A 217 13.55 -10.95 10.53
N LYS A 218 12.58 -11.83 10.74
CA LYS A 218 12.73 -13.28 10.72
C LYS A 218 13.29 -13.79 9.39
N ARG A 219 12.86 -13.18 8.28
CA ARG A 219 13.32 -13.53 6.94
C ARG A 219 14.49 -12.68 6.46
N GLU A 220 15.15 -11.94 7.35
CA GLU A 220 16.35 -11.16 7.08
C GLU A 220 16.18 -10.10 5.96
N GLY A 221 15.02 -9.45 5.91
CA GLY A 221 14.75 -8.32 5.01
C GLY A 221 15.04 -8.64 3.55
N PHE A 222 15.87 -7.84 2.91
CA PHE A 222 16.24 -8.00 1.49
C PHE A 222 17.40 -8.98 1.23
N ARG A 223 17.80 -9.80 2.22
CA ARG A 223 18.84 -10.83 2.01
C ARG A 223 18.45 -11.73 0.83
N GLY A 224 19.38 -11.94 -0.08
CA GLY A 224 19.18 -12.66 -1.34
C GLY A 224 18.84 -11.77 -2.53
N ASN A 225 18.42 -10.50 -2.29
CA ASN A 225 18.08 -9.54 -3.35
C ASN A 225 18.99 -8.30 -3.41
N LEU A 226 20.00 -8.23 -2.56
CA LEU A 226 20.88 -7.05 -2.42
C LEU A 226 21.69 -6.74 -3.69
N LYS A 227 21.91 -7.72 -4.54
CA LYS A 227 22.63 -7.57 -5.80
C LYS A 227 21.81 -6.87 -6.92
N TYR A 228 20.50 -6.75 -6.76
CA TYR A 228 19.62 -6.10 -7.73
C TYR A 228 19.31 -4.68 -7.29
N LEU A 229 19.34 -3.73 -8.25
CA LEU A 229 19.06 -2.32 -7.97
C LEU A 229 17.60 -2.04 -7.68
N ARG A 230 16.68 -2.73 -8.32
CA ARG A 230 15.23 -2.51 -8.29
C ARG A 230 14.47 -3.77 -7.85
N GLY A 231 13.14 -3.69 -7.83
CA GLY A 231 12.24 -4.83 -7.56
C GLY A 231 12.02 -5.07 -6.08
N GLU A 232 11.98 -4.01 -5.27
CA GLU A 232 11.78 -4.09 -3.82
C GLU A 232 10.42 -4.70 -3.49
N TYR A 233 9.36 -4.19 -4.11
CA TYR A 233 7.99 -4.62 -3.88
C TYR A 233 7.75 -6.04 -4.35
N ASP A 234 8.20 -6.39 -5.56
CA ASP A 234 8.08 -7.75 -6.11
C ASP A 234 8.81 -8.76 -5.26
N PHE A 235 10.03 -8.41 -4.81
CA PHE A 235 10.80 -9.27 -3.93
C PHE A 235 10.10 -9.48 -2.59
N MET A 236 9.54 -8.42 -2.01
CA MET A 236 8.78 -8.50 -0.77
C MET A 236 7.54 -9.37 -0.95
N ALA A 237 6.75 -9.12 -2.00
CA ALA A 237 5.57 -9.91 -2.30
C ALA A 237 5.92 -11.39 -2.47
N ASN A 238 6.93 -11.71 -3.26
CA ASN A 238 7.35 -13.09 -3.51
C ASN A 238 7.89 -13.78 -2.24
N LYS A 239 8.72 -13.08 -1.47
CA LYS A 239 9.39 -13.65 -0.29
C LYS A 239 8.45 -13.80 0.90
N TYR A 240 7.51 -12.87 1.09
CA TYR A 240 6.69 -12.81 2.31
C TYR A 240 5.29 -13.35 2.10
N ALA A 241 4.82 -13.46 0.86
CA ALA A 241 3.56 -14.13 0.57
C ALA A 241 3.67 -15.62 0.90
N GLN A 242 2.76 -16.07 1.73
CA GLN A 242 2.50 -17.50 1.95
C GLN A 242 1.09 -17.80 1.47
N PRO A 243 0.79 -19.02 1.03
CA PRO A 243 -0.57 -19.38 0.72
C PRO A 243 -1.51 -19.00 1.87
N MET A 244 -2.60 -18.29 1.57
CA MET A 244 -3.64 -17.85 2.51
C MET A 244 -3.22 -16.78 3.55
N SER A 245 -2.03 -16.18 3.44
CA SER A 245 -1.58 -15.10 4.34
C SER A 245 -1.54 -13.72 3.67
N VAL A 246 -2.11 -13.59 2.49
CA VAL A 246 -2.12 -12.36 1.69
C VAL A 246 -3.54 -11.85 1.54
N ALA A 247 -3.78 -10.62 1.95
CA ALA A 247 -5.02 -9.90 1.73
C ALA A 247 -4.85 -8.82 0.66
N LEU A 248 -5.96 -8.45 0.03
CA LEU A 248 -6.05 -7.40 -0.97
C LEU A 248 -6.83 -6.24 -0.38
N ALA A 249 -6.29 -5.03 -0.47
CA ALA A 249 -7.00 -3.81 -0.12
C ALA A 249 -7.34 -3.05 -1.41
N ASN A 250 -8.63 -2.80 -1.61
CA ASN A 250 -9.13 -1.98 -2.71
C ASN A 250 -9.43 -0.59 -2.16
N ASN A 251 -8.92 0.43 -2.82
CA ASN A 251 -9.33 1.81 -2.63
C ASN A 251 -10.32 2.21 -3.73
#